data_615753e642f8de6c4c0746adbba4da8f
#
_entry.id   615753e642f8de6c4c0746adbba4da8f
#
_cell.length_a   1.000
_cell.length_b   1.000
_cell.length_c   1.000
_cell.angle_alpha   90.00
_cell.angle_beta   90.00
_cell.angle_gamma   90.00
#
_symmetry.space_group_name_H-M   'P 1'
#
loop_
_entity.id
_entity.type
_entity.pdbx_description
1 polymer ?
#
loop_
_entity_poly.entity_id
_entity_poly.type
_entity_poly.pdbx_seq_one_letter_code
_entity_poly.pdbx_strand_id
1 'polypeptide(L)'
;ITSRAGYAGGNAGMKDNMVCYHNAMQVSDYGSLGHAEVVAMRIPPSSFGAFAEEYCKLFDEKGNRPDQFGDRGLEYRNLVGIPGGTKSPLAKELVAASVRQGDKLDFASGKGTDPDARAISFVMDTEKHPFYLGEVYHQFHDGFAWGEDYPASYNSLAGKLVKAGVLEDKGCPNGMMG
;
A
#
# COMPACT_ATOMS: atom_id res chain seq x y z
N ILE A 1 -10.41 0.23 13.99
CA ILE A 1 -9.83 0.62 12.69
C ILE A 1 -8.41 0.08 12.64
N THR A 2 -8.12 -0.74 11.63
CA THR A 2 -6.83 -1.44 11.50
C THR A 2 -6.02 -1.00 10.26
N SER A 3 -6.61 -0.18 9.37
CA SER A 3 -5.91 0.33 8.19
C SER A 3 -4.75 1.25 8.57
N ARG A 4 -3.62 1.09 7.90
CA ARG A 4 -2.41 1.90 8.08
C ARG A 4 -1.74 2.13 6.74
N ALA A 5 -1.42 3.37 6.44
CA ALA A 5 -0.56 3.71 5.32
C ALA A 5 0.90 3.37 5.64
N GLY A 6 1.66 2.97 4.64
CA GLY A 6 3.07 2.63 4.81
C GLY A 6 3.69 2.02 3.57
N TYR A 7 4.74 1.24 3.77
CA TYR A 7 5.62 0.77 2.72
C TYR A 7 5.78 -0.73 2.77
N ALA A 8 5.76 -1.40 1.61
CA ALA A 8 5.98 -2.84 1.52
C ALA A 8 6.49 -3.27 0.14
N GLY A 9 6.85 -4.55 0.02
CA GLY A 9 7.21 -5.17 -1.26
C GLY A 9 8.66 -4.93 -1.69
N GLY A 10 9.44 -4.21 -0.93
CA GLY A 10 10.88 -4.07 -1.12
C GLY A 10 11.67 -5.21 -0.45
N ASN A 11 13.01 -5.09 -0.49
CA ASN A 11 13.87 -6.19 -0.07
C ASN A 11 14.22 -6.21 1.42
N ALA A 12 14.29 -5.09 2.09
CA ALA A 12 14.56 -5.02 3.53
C ALA A 12 14.29 -3.62 4.07
N GLY A 13 13.93 -3.53 5.36
CA GLY A 13 14.12 -2.33 6.15
C GLY A 13 15.58 -2.17 6.52
N MET A 14 16.03 -0.94 6.72
CA MET A 14 17.35 -0.63 7.25
C MET A 14 17.42 -0.97 8.74
N LYS A 15 18.56 -0.63 9.36
CA LYS A 15 18.81 -0.77 10.79
C LYS A 15 17.57 -0.40 11.61
N ASP A 16 17.13 -1.27 12.47
CA ASP A 16 15.95 -1.12 13.34
C ASP A 16 14.57 -1.22 12.65
N ASN A 17 14.48 -1.84 11.47
CA ASN A 17 13.23 -1.96 10.72
C ASN A 17 12.55 -0.63 10.37
N MET A 18 13.32 0.46 10.32
CA MET A 18 12.81 1.78 9.93
C MET A 18 12.82 1.90 8.40
N VAL A 19 11.69 2.34 7.86
CA VAL A 19 11.53 2.76 6.46
C VAL A 19 10.84 4.10 6.49
N CYS A 20 11.38 5.06 5.75
CA CYS A 20 10.95 6.46 5.76
C CYS A 20 10.52 6.92 4.37
N TYR A 21 9.66 7.93 4.35
CA TYR A 21 9.36 8.68 3.15
C TYR A 21 10.62 9.34 2.58
N HIS A 22 10.52 9.84 1.36
CA HIS A 22 11.60 10.60 0.73
C HIS A 22 12.13 11.71 1.64
N ASN A 23 13.44 11.73 1.83
CA ASN A 23 14.07 12.75 2.64
C ASN A 23 15.43 13.16 2.04
N ALA A 24 15.83 14.40 2.27
CA ALA A 24 17.05 14.96 1.69
C ALA A 24 18.33 14.20 2.08
N MET A 25 18.29 13.50 3.21
CA MET A 25 19.44 12.72 3.70
C MET A 25 19.45 11.28 3.21
N GLN A 26 18.43 10.85 2.45
CA GLN A 26 18.26 9.48 1.93
C GLN A 26 18.30 8.41 3.04
N VAL A 27 17.90 8.78 4.26
CA VAL A 27 17.91 7.86 5.40
C VAL A 27 16.72 6.92 5.28
N SER A 28 16.99 5.62 5.13
CA SER A 28 15.98 4.56 5.05
C SER A 28 14.87 4.84 4.03
N ASP A 29 15.17 5.57 2.96
CA ASP A 29 14.24 6.01 1.94
C ASP A 29 13.53 4.80 1.28
N TYR A 30 12.20 4.79 1.31
CA TYR A 30 11.39 3.64 0.90
C TYR A 30 11.58 3.31 -0.59
N GLY A 31 11.70 4.31 -1.45
CA GLY A 31 11.93 4.12 -2.88
C GLY A 31 13.29 3.49 -3.15
N SER A 32 14.35 3.99 -2.49
CA SER A 32 15.69 3.43 -2.56
C SER A 32 15.77 1.99 -2.06
N LEU A 33 14.90 1.61 -1.13
CA LEU A 33 14.76 0.24 -0.60
C LEU A 33 13.86 -0.64 -1.48
N GLY A 34 13.27 -0.10 -2.55
CA GLY A 34 12.42 -0.82 -3.49
C GLY A 34 11.01 -1.09 -2.97
N HIS A 35 10.56 -0.38 -1.94
CA HIS A 35 9.19 -0.49 -1.46
C HIS A 35 8.20 0.28 -2.34
N ALA A 36 6.95 -0.12 -2.28
CA ALA A 36 5.82 0.65 -2.78
C ALA A 36 5.01 1.22 -1.61
N GLU A 37 4.31 2.32 -1.86
CA GLU A 37 3.27 2.83 -0.97
C GLU A 37 2.09 1.89 -0.94
N VAL A 38 1.64 1.52 0.25
CA VAL A 38 0.57 0.56 0.44
C VAL A 38 -0.29 0.91 1.65
N VAL A 39 -1.49 0.35 1.68
CA VAL A 39 -2.34 0.34 2.89
C VAL A 39 -2.41 -1.09 3.41
N ALA A 40 -1.94 -1.29 4.65
CA ALA A 40 -2.11 -2.56 5.36
C ALA A 40 -3.37 -2.53 6.20
N MET A 41 -4.07 -3.67 6.28
CA MET A 41 -5.26 -3.81 7.13
C MET A 41 -5.44 -5.25 7.62
N ARG A 42 -6.10 -5.40 8.77
CA ARG A 42 -6.54 -6.71 9.27
C ARG A 42 -8.02 -6.86 9.01
N ILE A 43 -8.38 -7.84 8.22
CA ILE A 43 -9.76 -8.14 7.84
C ILE A 43 -10.06 -9.62 8.09
N PRO A 44 -11.31 -10.00 8.38
CA PRO A 44 -11.70 -11.41 8.41
C PRO A 44 -11.46 -12.06 7.04
N PRO A 45 -10.99 -13.31 6.99
CA PRO A 45 -10.78 -14.01 5.70
C PRO A 45 -12.04 -14.03 4.82
N SER A 46 -13.22 -14.13 5.43
CA SER A 46 -14.51 -14.08 4.72
C SER A 46 -14.82 -12.76 4.02
N SER A 47 -14.13 -11.68 4.39
CA SER A 47 -14.29 -10.35 3.77
C SER A 47 -13.29 -10.11 2.64
N PHE A 48 -12.28 -10.98 2.48
CA PHE A 48 -11.20 -10.75 1.52
C PHE A 48 -11.70 -10.58 0.08
N GLY A 49 -12.66 -11.41 -0.34
CA GLY A 49 -13.23 -11.32 -1.69
C GLY A 49 -13.85 -9.94 -2.00
N ALA A 50 -14.56 -9.35 -1.04
CA ALA A 50 -15.12 -8.01 -1.21
C ALA A 50 -14.01 -6.94 -1.34
N PHE A 51 -12.96 -7.01 -0.52
CA PHE A 51 -11.81 -6.11 -0.66
C PHE A 51 -11.06 -6.31 -1.98
N ALA A 52 -10.91 -7.56 -2.44
CA ALA A 52 -10.30 -7.87 -3.73
C ALA A 52 -11.11 -7.28 -4.91
N GLU A 53 -12.44 -7.32 -4.83
CA GLU A 53 -13.31 -6.69 -5.83
C GLU A 53 -13.14 -5.17 -5.85
N GLU A 54 -13.12 -4.50 -4.68
CA GLU A 54 -12.88 -3.06 -4.62
C GLU A 54 -11.49 -2.69 -5.18
N TYR A 55 -10.47 -3.48 -4.89
CA TYR A 55 -9.15 -3.30 -5.50
C TYR A 55 -9.21 -3.40 -7.04
N CYS A 56 -9.88 -4.42 -7.59
CA CYS A 56 -10.01 -4.59 -9.04
C CYS A 56 -10.81 -3.46 -9.71
N LYS A 57 -11.75 -2.82 -9.01
CA LYS A 57 -12.51 -1.67 -9.52
C LYS A 57 -11.67 -0.42 -9.76
N LEU A 58 -10.49 -0.31 -9.11
CA LEU A 58 -9.58 0.82 -9.31
C LEU A 58 -9.00 0.87 -10.73
N PHE A 59 -9.19 -0.18 -11.53
CA PHE A 59 -8.58 -0.33 -12.84
C PHE A 59 -9.59 -0.17 -13.97
N ASP A 60 -9.19 0.56 -14.99
CA ASP A 60 -9.95 0.67 -16.25
C ASP A 60 -9.79 -0.60 -17.12
N GLU A 61 -10.49 -0.63 -18.26
CA GLU A 61 -10.46 -1.74 -19.24
C GLU A 61 -9.06 -2.01 -19.83
N LYS A 62 -8.12 -1.09 -19.63
CA LYS A 62 -6.73 -1.21 -20.10
C LYS A 62 -5.76 -1.56 -18.97
N GLY A 63 -6.26 -1.80 -17.76
CA GLY A 63 -5.46 -2.08 -16.58
C GLY A 63 -4.68 -0.87 -16.05
N ASN A 64 -5.15 0.36 -16.27
CA ASN A 64 -4.61 1.55 -15.65
C ASN A 64 -5.45 1.92 -14.41
N ARG A 65 -4.88 2.71 -13.52
CA ARG A 65 -5.56 3.33 -12.39
C ARG A 65 -5.84 4.80 -12.69
N PRO A 66 -7.02 5.17 -13.20
CA PRO A 66 -7.32 6.53 -13.64
C PRO A 66 -7.15 7.57 -12.54
N ASP A 67 -7.55 7.23 -11.30
CA ASP A 67 -7.49 8.13 -10.15
C ASP A 67 -6.06 8.35 -9.63
N GLN A 68 -5.10 7.56 -10.12
CA GLN A 68 -3.69 7.66 -9.78
C GLN A 68 -2.83 7.85 -11.04
N PHE A 69 -3.31 8.65 -11.97
CA PHE A 69 -2.65 8.85 -13.27
C PHE A 69 -1.24 9.43 -13.14
N GLY A 70 -1.00 10.30 -12.16
CA GLY A 70 0.31 10.92 -11.89
C GLY A 70 1.29 10.01 -11.14
N ASP A 71 0.79 8.98 -10.48
CA ASP A 71 1.58 8.12 -9.60
C ASP A 71 2.09 6.91 -10.37
N ARG A 72 3.30 7.02 -10.89
CA ARG A 72 3.93 6.01 -11.73
C ARG A 72 5.32 5.64 -11.22
N GLY A 73 5.75 4.43 -11.56
CA GLY A 73 7.08 3.91 -11.20
C GLY A 73 7.05 2.84 -10.12
N LEU A 74 8.24 2.42 -9.70
CA LEU A 74 8.43 1.32 -8.74
C LEU A 74 7.65 1.53 -7.44
N GLU A 75 7.59 2.74 -6.95
CA GLU A 75 6.99 3.16 -5.69
C GLU A 75 5.46 3.11 -5.70
N TYR A 76 4.88 3.12 -6.90
CA TYR A 76 3.43 3.12 -7.12
C TYR A 76 2.95 1.89 -7.91
N ARG A 77 3.80 0.86 -8.03
CA ARG A 77 3.43 -0.36 -8.74
C ARG A 77 2.22 -1.06 -8.10
N ASN A 78 1.48 -1.79 -8.92
CA ASN A 78 0.35 -2.57 -8.44
C ASN A 78 0.83 -3.74 -7.58
N LEU A 79 0.39 -3.79 -6.33
CA LEU A 79 0.88 -4.72 -5.32
C LEU A 79 -0.26 -5.18 -4.41
N VAL A 80 -0.31 -6.48 -4.13
CA VAL A 80 -1.19 -7.06 -3.11
C VAL A 80 -0.37 -7.98 -2.21
N GLY A 81 -0.33 -7.67 -0.92
CA GLY A 81 0.32 -8.49 0.09
C GLY A 81 -0.66 -9.44 0.78
N ILE A 82 -0.40 -10.73 0.74
CA ILE A 82 -1.17 -11.75 1.46
C ILE A 82 -0.24 -12.81 2.06
N PRO A 83 -0.55 -13.38 3.24
CA PRO A 83 0.25 -14.46 3.81
C PRO A 83 0.34 -15.66 2.86
N GLY A 84 1.57 -16.13 2.60
CA GLY A 84 1.85 -17.22 1.65
C GLY A 84 1.88 -16.79 0.18
N GLY A 85 1.64 -15.52 -0.14
CA GLY A 85 1.70 -14.98 -1.51
C GLY A 85 0.80 -15.73 -2.48
N THR A 86 1.29 -16.01 -3.68
CA THR A 86 0.52 -16.74 -4.72
C THR A 86 0.17 -18.19 -4.35
N LYS A 87 0.75 -18.74 -3.28
CA LYS A 87 0.41 -20.08 -2.76
C LYS A 87 -0.77 -20.04 -1.79
N SER A 88 -1.17 -18.87 -1.33
CA SER A 88 -2.31 -18.70 -0.44
C SER A 88 -3.63 -19.09 -1.12
N PRO A 89 -4.59 -19.68 -0.39
CA PRO A 89 -5.95 -19.81 -0.90
C PRO A 89 -6.59 -18.46 -1.30
N LEU A 90 -6.19 -17.37 -0.64
CA LEU A 90 -6.66 -16.02 -0.95
C LEU A 90 -6.23 -15.54 -2.35
N ALA A 91 -5.12 -16.07 -2.90
CA ALA A 91 -4.71 -15.72 -4.25
C ALA A 91 -5.73 -16.19 -5.31
N LYS A 92 -6.40 -17.32 -5.08
CA LYS A 92 -7.48 -17.79 -5.96
C LYS A 92 -8.70 -16.86 -5.91
N GLU A 93 -9.01 -16.35 -4.71
CA GLU A 93 -10.11 -15.40 -4.54
C GLU A 93 -9.79 -14.06 -5.20
N LEU A 94 -8.53 -13.63 -5.17
CA LEU A 94 -8.07 -12.43 -5.86
C LEU A 94 -8.26 -12.55 -7.39
N VAL A 95 -7.86 -13.68 -7.98
CA VAL A 95 -8.09 -13.98 -9.40
C VAL A 95 -9.59 -14.02 -9.73
N ALA A 96 -10.39 -14.69 -8.89
CA ALA A 96 -11.85 -14.75 -9.07
C ALA A 96 -12.50 -13.37 -9.01
N ALA A 97 -12.00 -12.48 -8.13
CA ALA A 97 -12.46 -11.10 -8.06
C ALA A 97 -12.14 -10.32 -9.36
N SER A 98 -10.93 -10.49 -9.92
CA SER A 98 -10.58 -9.89 -11.22
C SER A 98 -11.52 -10.33 -12.33
N VAL A 99 -11.79 -11.62 -12.42
CA VAL A 99 -12.73 -12.16 -13.42
C VAL A 99 -14.12 -11.55 -13.25
N ARG A 100 -14.63 -11.44 -12.04
CA ARG A 100 -15.94 -10.79 -11.78
C ARG A 100 -15.95 -9.31 -12.15
N GLN A 101 -14.80 -8.65 -12.15
CA GLN A 101 -14.62 -7.24 -12.51
C GLN A 101 -14.13 -7.03 -13.96
N GLY A 102 -14.28 -8.02 -14.83
CA GLY A 102 -14.00 -7.92 -16.27
C GLY A 102 -12.60 -8.37 -16.68
N ASP A 103 -11.88 -9.11 -15.80
CA ASP A 103 -10.57 -9.72 -16.08
C ASP A 103 -9.50 -8.70 -16.53
N LYS A 104 -9.42 -7.59 -15.82
CA LYS A 104 -8.58 -6.43 -16.17
C LYS A 104 -7.14 -6.57 -15.68
N LEU A 105 -6.88 -7.50 -14.77
CA LEU A 105 -5.61 -7.67 -14.08
C LEU A 105 -5.14 -9.12 -14.11
N ASP A 106 -3.88 -9.28 -14.50
CA ASP A 106 -3.10 -10.48 -14.21
C ASP A 106 -2.43 -10.39 -12.85
N PHE A 107 -2.25 -11.54 -12.19
CA PHE A 107 -1.57 -11.63 -10.91
C PHE A 107 -0.30 -12.47 -11.03
N ALA A 108 0.84 -11.82 -10.82
CA ALA A 108 2.16 -12.44 -10.86
C ALA A 108 2.75 -12.58 -9.45
N SER A 109 3.63 -13.55 -9.25
CA SER A 109 4.37 -13.65 -7.98
C SER A 109 5.36 -12.49 -7.85
N GLY A 110 5.23 -11.70 -6.79
CA GLY A 110 6.16 -10.63 -6.50
C GLY A 110 7.49 -11.14 -5.95
N LYS A 111 8.58 -10.41 -6.27
CA LYS A 111 9.97 -10.76 -5.93
C LYS A 111 10.67 -9.73 -5.06
N GLY A 112 10.08 -8.54 -4.90
CA GLY A 112 10.62 -7.45 -4.08
C GLY A 112 11.01 -6.20 -4.85
N THR A 113 11.48 -6.29 -6.08
CA THR A 113 11.86 -5.15 -6.96
C THR A 113 11.14 -5.24 -8.28
N ASP A 114 9.87 -5.58 -8.22
CA ASP A 114 9.02 -5.77 -9.39
C ASP A 114 8.74 -4.41 -10.06
N PRO A 115 8.70 -4.33 -11.39
CA PRO A 115 8.48 -3.07 -12.09
C PRO A 115 7.05 -2.56 -11.93
N ASP A 116 6.82 -1.29 -12.21
CA ASP A 116 5.47 -0.78 -12.46
C ASP A 116 4.98 -1.30 -13.82
N ALA A 117 4.11 -2.30 -13.80
CA ALA A 117 3.58 -2.96 -14.98
C ALA A 117 2.09 -2.75 -15.10
N ARG A 118 1.66 -2.27 -16.29
CA ARG A 118 0.25 -2.09 -16.59
C ARG A 118 -0.46 -3.43 -16.63
N ALA A 119 -1.68 -3.51 -16.11
CA ALA A 119 -2.53 -4.70 -16.06
C ALA A 119 -1.93 -5.89 -15.31
N ILE A 120 -0.83 -5.70 -14.57
CA ILE A 120 -0.25 -6.73 -13.72
C ILE A 120 -0.22 -6.22 -12.28
N SER A 121 -0.71 -7.04 -11.34
CA SER A 121 -0.53 -6.81 -9.92
C SER A 121 0.36 -7.90 -9.33
N PHE A 122 1.38 -7.50 -8.58
CA PHE A 122 2.32 -8.43 -7.95
C PHE A 122 1.80 -8.88 -6.60
N VAL A 123 1.65 -10.20 -6.45
CA VAL A 123 1.21 -10.81 -5.19
C VAL A 123 2.41 -11.15 -4.33
N MET A 124 2.56 -10.43 -3.22
CA MET A 124 3.66 -10.58 -2.28
C MET A 124 3.30 -11.50 -1.13
N ASP A 125 4.25 -12.31 -0.72
CA ASP A 125 4.17 -13.06 0.53
C ASP A 125 4.52 -12.14 1.70
N THR A 126 3.54 -11.78 2.52
CA THR A 126 3.74 -10.86 3.65
C THR A 126 4.62 -11.44 4.77
N GLU A 127 4.87 -12.74 4.77
CA GLU A 127 5.82 -13.36 5.69
C GLU A 127 7.28 -13.10 5.28
N LYS A 128 7.52 -12.83 4.00
CA LYS A 128 8.85 -12.54 3.44
C LYS A 128 9.07 -11.05 3.17
N HIS A 129 8.01 -10.35 2.85
CA HIS A 129 8.01 -8.92 2.54
C HIS A 129 7.12 -8.20 3.55
N PRO A 130 7.64 -7.86 4.75
CA PRO A 130 6.86 -7.25 5.80
C PRO A 130 6.39 -5.85 5.43
N PHE A 131 5.32 -5.43 6.09
CA PHE A 131 4.83 -4.07 6.04
C PHE A 131 5.60 -3.20 7.03
N TYR A 132 5.97 -2.00 6.59
CA TYR A 132 6.58 -0.94 7.40
C TYR A 132 5.58 0.21 7.51
N LEU A 133 5.25 0.58 8.74
CA LEU A 133 4.32 1.67 9.01
C LEU A 133 4.90 2.98 8.47
N GLY A 134 4.12 3.75 7.75
CA GLY A 134 4.47 5.10 7.33
C GLY A 134 4.34 6.11 8.46
N GLU A 135 4.85 7.31 8.26
CA GLU A 135 4.84 8.41 9.21
C GLU A 135 3.41 8.80 9.59
N VAL A 136 3.27 9.43 10.76
CA VAL A 136 1.95 9.81 11.30
C VAL A 136 1.17 10.71 10.35
N TYR A 137 1.84 11.60 9.63
CA TYR A 137 1.18 12.53 8.71
C TYR A 137 0.60 11.85 7.46
N HIS A 138 1.05 10.66 7.10
CA HIS A 138 0.45 9.85 6.03
C HIS A 138 -0.80 9.09 6.47
N GLN A 139 -1.10 9.07 7.76
CA GLN A 139 -2.21 8.28 8.29
C GLN A 139 -3.52 9.07 8.25
N PHE A 140 -4.53 8.54 7.55
CA PHE A 140 -5.86 9.16 7.47
C PHE A 140 -5.80 10.63 7.05
N HIS A 141 -4.95 10.93 6.08
CA HIS A 141 -4.75 12.26 5.55
C HIS A 141 -5.48 12.41 4.22
N ASP A 142 -6.10 13.58 4.03
CA ASP A 142 -6.60 14.06 2.75
C ASP A 142 -6.10 15.48 2.49
N GLY A 143 -6.48 16.08 1.39
CA GLY A 143 -6.13 17.47 1.09
C GLY A 143 -4.92 17.61 0.17
N PHE A 144 -4.43 16.52 -0.42
CA PHE A 144 -3.43 16.59 -1.50
C PHE A 144 -4.04 16.99 -2.85
N ALA A 145 -5.33 16.71 -3.07
CA ALA A 145 -6.03 17.06 -4.29
C ALA A 145 -7.17 18.07 -3.99
N TRP A 146 -7.31 19.07 -4.87
CA TRP A 146 -8.40 20.03 -4.78
C TRP A 146 -9.75 19.32 -4.94
N GLY A 147 -10.64 19.47 -3.96
CA GLY A 147 -12.00 18.93 -3.99
C GLY A 147 -12.20 17.58 -3.33
N GLU A 148 -11.19 17.01 -2.69
CA GLU A 148 -11.30 15.82 -1.85
C GLU A 148 -11.43 16.22 -0.39
N ASP A 149 -12.67 16.44 0.05
CA ASP A 149 -12.97 16.71 1.46
C ASP A 149 -13.50 15.44 2.13
N TYR A 150 -12.61 14.68 2.77
CA TYR A 150 -13.06 13.61 3.66
C TYR A 150 -13.68 14.20 4.94
N PRO A 151 -14.66 13.52 5.54
CA PRO A 151 -15.27 14.00 6.78
C PRO A 151 -14.25 14.23 7.89
N ALA A 152 -14.47 15.24 8.75
CA ALA A 152 -13.62 15.52 9.90
C ALA A 152 -13.47 14.30 10.85
N SER A 153 -14.45 13.38 10.85
CA SER A 153 -14.37 12.12 11.58
C SER A 153 -13.24 11.21 11.06
N TYR A 154 -12.94 11.26 9.77
CA TYR A 154 -11.82 10.54 9.16
C TYR A 154 -10.48 11.25 9.45
N ASN A 155 -10.36 12.52 9.14
CA ASN A 155 -9.12 13.29 9.31
C ASN A 155 -8.65 13.38 10.76
N SER A 156 -9.58 13.25 11.74
CA SER A 156 -9.24 13.21 13.16
C SER A 156 -8.71 11.85 13.66
N LEU A 157 -8.72 10.79 12.83
CA LEU A 157 -8.35 9.44 13.25
C LEU A 157 -6.87 9.32 13.61
N ALA A 158 -5.97 9.92 12.84
CA ALA A 158 -4.53 9.91 13.15
C ALA A 158 -4.27 10.46 14.56
N GLY A 159 -4.80 11.65 14.88
CA GLY A 159 -4.64 12.26 16.19
C GLY A 159 -5.25 11.43 17.34
N LYS A 160 -6.39 10.75 17.10
CA LYS A 160 -6.98 9.83 18.09
C LYS A 160 -6.09 8.63 18.36
N LEU A 161 -5.48 8.07 17.31
CA LEU A 161 -4.62 6.89 17.43
C LEU A 161 -3.27 7.24 18.08
N VAL A 162 -2.72 8.43 17.82
CA VAL A 162 -1.54 8.94 18.54
C VAL A 162 -1.85 9.10 20.04
N LYS A 163 -2.97 9.75 20.39
CA LYS A 163 -3.38 9.90 21.79
C LYS A 163 -3.62 8.56 22.50
N ALA A 164 -4.02 7.54 21.75
CA ALA A 164 -4.22 6.18 22.28
C ALA A 164 -2.93 5.35 22.32
N GLY A 165 -1.78 5.89 21.96
CA GLY A 165 -0.52 5.15 21.89
C GLY A 165 -0.48 4.04 20.83
N VAL A 166 -1.32 4.15 19.79
CA VAL A 166 -1.41 3.16 18.70
C VAL A 166 -0.58 3.56 17.48
N LEU A 167 -0.38 4.86 17.31
CA LEU A 167 0.53 5.43 16.32
C LEU A 167 1.62 6.22 17.05
N GLU A 168 2.87 5.96 16.69
CA GLU A 168 4.03 6.63 17.24
C GLU A 168 4.90 7.19 16.11
N ASP A 169 5.57 8.30 16.39
CA ASP A 169 6.61 8.83 15.50
C ASP A 169 7.81 7.88 15.56
N LYS A 170 8.29 7.46 14.40
CA LYS A 170 9.41 6.53 14.26
C LYS A 170 10.77 7.21 14.15
N GLY A 171 10.81 8.54 14.23
CA GLY A 171 12.05 9.30 14.15
C GLY A 171 12.62 9.39 12.73
N CYS A 172 11.79 9.23 11.72
CA CYS A 172 12.18 9.54 10.34
C CYS A 172 12.55 11.01 10.21
N PRO A 173 13.60 11.35 9.43
CA PRO A 173 13.86 12.73 9.09
C PRO A 173 12.60 13.33 8.48
N ASN A 174 12.18 14.50 8.94
CA ASN A 174 11.07 15.20 8.30
C ASN A 174 11.39 15.34 6.82
N GLY A 175 10.56 14.74 5.98
CA GLY A 175 10.59 15.01 4.56
C GLY A 175 10.55 16.51 4.36
N MET A 176 11.22 17.03 3.36
CA MET A 176 11.02 18.42 2.99
C MET A 176 9.52 18.56 2.72
N MET A 177 8.81 19.20 3.65
CA MET A 177 7.47 19.65 3.37
C MET A 177 7.60 20.65 2.22
N GLY A 178 7.20 20.18 1.04
CA GLY A 178 7.05 21.06 -0.10
C GLY A 178 5.89 22.00 0.11
#